data_e85a95b633b32dea391d2482f9e9e663
#
_entry.id   e85a95b633b32dea391d2482f9e9e663
#
_cell.length_a   1.000
_cell.length_b   1.000
_cell.length_c   1.000
_cell.angle_alpha   90.00
_cell.angle_beta   90.00
_cell.angle_gamma   90.00
#
_symmetry.space_group_name_H-M   'P 1'
#
loop_
_entity.id
_entity.type
_entity.pdbx_description
1 polymer ?
#
loop_
_entity_poly.entity_id
_entity_poly.type
_entity_poly.pdbx_seq_one_letter_code
_entity_poly.pdbx_strand_id
1 'polypeptide(L)'
;MSMTETIKLYDRDAYATEFEADIISCESNKADDKQFDIILNQTLFFPEEGGQSPDMGILDGYRVVDVQIKNGVITHTVDISADDCCIMGKEEAQTEKKTDGQIIGMECASEKAELAAGVHVHGKIDWQHRFYNMQQHSGEHIFSGIVHRRFGFENVGFHLSDSV
;
A
#
# COMPACT_ATOMS: atom_id res chain seq x y z
N MET A 1 3.07 -21.96 17.03
CA MET A 1 4.32 -21.39 16.48
C MET A 1 4.22 -19.89 16.61
N SER A 2 5.21 -19.24 17.23
CA SER A 2 5.24 -17.77 17.30
C SER A 2 5.47 -17.26 15.87
N MET A 3 4.53 -16.46 15.33
CA MET A 3 4.76 -15.77 14.07
C MET A 3 5.92 -14.81 14.29
N THR A 4 6.85 -14.81 13.37
CA THR A 4 8.00 -13.88 13.38
C THR A 4 7.46 -12.50 13.02
N GLU A 5 7.91 -11.45 13.71
CA GLU A 5 7.53 -10.06 13.40
C GLU A 5 7.91 -9.72 11.97
N THR A 6 7.06 -8.94 11.29
CA THR A 6 7.32 -8.44 9.93
C THR A 6 8.41 -7.39 9.96
N ILE A 7 9.42 -7.50 9.10
CA ILE A 7 10.47 -6.48 8.98
C ILE A 7 9.88 -5.23 8.30
N LYS A 8 9.95 -4.09 8.99
CA LYS A 8 9.43 -2.80 8.54
C LYS A 8 10.49 -2.08 7.72
N LEU A 9 10.40 -2.18 6.39
CA LEU A 9 11.35 -1.53 5.48
C LEU A 9 11.19 -0.01 5.47
N TYR A 10 9.99 0.50 5.72
CA TYR A 10 9.68 1.93 5.81
C TYR A 10 10.38 2.64 6.99
N ASP A 11 10.81 1.90 8.02
CA ASP A 11 11.64 2.45 9.11
C ASP A 11 13.07 2.76 8.66
N ARG A 12 13.52 2.14 7.55
CA ARG A 12 14.87 2.34 6.98
C ARG A 12 14.86 3.40 5.89
N ASP A 13 13.85 3.38 5.03
CA ASP A 13 13.65 4.34 3.95
C ASP A 13 12.15 4.60 3.73
N ALA A 14 11.68 5.76 4.19
CA ALA A 14 10.29 6.18 4.05
C ALA A 14 9.93 6.62 2.62
N TYR A 15 10.93 6.82 1.74
CA TYR A 15 10.75 7.25 0.35
C TYR A 15 10.87 6.11 -0.65
N ALA A 16 11.26 4.91 -0.22
CA ALA A 16 11.25 3.74 -1.08
C ALA A 16 9.82 3.40 -1.51
N THR A 17 9.65 3.07 -2.79
CA THR A 17 8.35 2.81 -3.40
C THR A 17 8.17 1.39 -3.87
N GLU A 18 9.25 0.61 -4.00
CA GLU A 18 9.23 -0.76 -4.50
C GLU A 18 10.07 -1.66 -3.59
N PHE A 19 9.67 -2.89 -3.42
CA PHE A 19 10.36 -3.89 -2.60
C PHE A 19 10.03 -5.31 -3.03
N GLU A 20 10.89 -6.23 -2.60
CA GLU A 20 10.72 -7.67 -2.77
C GLU A 20 10.46 -8.31 -1.41
N ALA A 21 9.61 -9.33 -1.37
CA ALA A 21 9.29 -10.05 -0.15
C ALA A 21 8.87 -11.49 -0.43
N ASP A 22 8.88 -12.32 0.63
CA ASP A 22 8.35 -13.68 0.59
C ASP A 22 7.03 -13.74 1.36
N ILE A 23 6.04 -14.42 0.80
CA ILE A 23 4.76 -14.67 1.49
C ILE A 23 4.98 -15.71 2.59
N ILE A 24 4.66 -15.32 3.83
CA ILE A 24 4.70 -16.21 5.00
C ILE A 24 3.37 -16.97 5.14
N SER A 25 2.25 -16.29 4.97
CA SER A 25 0.92 -16.89 4.92
C SER A 25 -0.01 -16.14 3.97
N CYS A 26 -0.98 -16.88 3.42
CA CYS A 26 -2.04 -16.37 2.56
C CYS A 26 -3.33 -17.08 2.95
N GLU A 27 -4.31 -16.35 3.42
CA GLU A 27 -5.60 -16.87 3.87
C GLU A 27 -6.73 -16.09 3.23
N SER A 28 -7.87 -16.75 2.91
CA SER A 28 -9.07 -16.05 2.48
C SER A 28 -9.56 -15.11 3.55
N ASN A 29 -9.89 -13.86 3.17
CA ASN A 29 -10.49 -12.92 4.10
C ASN A 29 -11.90 -13.39 4.51
N LYS A 30 -12.20 -13.28 5.82
CA LYS A 30 -13.48 -13.78 6.36
C LYS A 30 -14.67 -12.88 6.03
N ALA A 31 -14.42 -11.64 5.64
CA ALA A 31 -15.45 -10.66 5.35
C ALA A 31 -15.83 -10.62 3.86
N ASP A 32 -14.88 -10.95 2.96
CA ASP A 32 -15.09 -10.93 1.52
C ASP A 32 -14.30 -12.06 0.85
N ASP A 33 -15.02 -12.95 0.15
CA ASP A 33 -14.44 -14.09 -0.58
C ASP A 33 -13.51 -13.69 -1.75
N LYS A 34 -13.54 -12.41 -2.13
CA LYS A 34 -12.68 -11.82 -3.18
C LYS A 34 -11.40 -11.21 -2.64
N GLN A 35 -11.20 -11.29 -1.34
CA GLN A 35 -10.02 -10.74 -0.68
C GLN A 35 -9.20 -11.83 0.00
N PHE A 36 -7.90 -11.61 0.06
CA PHE A 36 -6.95 -12.45 0.77
C PHE A 36 -6.14 -11.63 1.75
N ASP A 37 -5.94 -12.19 2.94
CA ASP A 37 -5.07 -11.65 3.96
C ASP A 37 -3.68 -12.29 3.81
N ILE A 38 -2.68 -11.47 3.49
CA ILE A 38 -1.31 -11.90 3.21
C ILE A 38 -0.37 -11.35 4.27
N ILE A 39 0.46 -12.22 4.82
CA ILE A 39 1.55 -11.85 5.71
C ILE A 39 2.87 -12.05 4.97
N LEU A 40 3.70 -11.00 4.95
CA LEU A 40 5.01 -10.98 4.33
C LEU A 40 6.13 -11.04 5.38
N ASN A 41 7.32 -11.53 4.99
CA ASN A 41 8.52 -11.48 5.83
C ASN A 41 9.00 -10.05 6.07
N GLN A 42 8.79 -9.16 5.08
CA GLN A 42 9.14 -7.74 5.14
C GLN A 42 8.19 -6.92 4.27
N THR A 43 8.03 -5.62 4.56
CA THR A 43 7.14 -4.75 3.80
C THR A 43 7.53 -3.29 3.85
N LEU A 44 7.24 -2.54 2.76
CA LEU A 44 7.20 -1.08 2.73
C LEU A 44 5.81 -0.52 3.06
N PHE A 45 4.74 -1.32 2.97
CA PHE A 45 3.39 -0.85 3.28
C PHE A 45 3.26 -0.43 4.73
N PHE A 46 2.96 0.84 4.97
CA PHE A 46 2.69 1.37 6.31
C PHE A 46 1.27 0.97 6.73
N PRO A 47 1.11 0.32 7.89
CA PRO A 47 -0.21 -0.09 8.37
C PRO A 47 -1.01 1.10 8.90
N GLU A 48 -2.31 0.91 9.06
CA GLU A 48 -3.15 1.87 9.79
C GLU A 48 -2.63 2.01 11.22
N GLU A 49 -2.15 3.19 11.58
CA GLU A 49 -1.61 3.48 12.89
C GLU A 49 -1.72 4.98 13.22
N GLY A 50 -2.04 5.31 14.48
CA GLY A 50 -2.03 6.70 14.96
C GLY A 50 -3.03 7.64 14.28
N GLY A 51 -4.13 7.11 13.71
CA GLY A 51 -5.14 7.88 12.99
C GLY A 51 -4.79 8.18 11.53
N GLN A 52 -3.67 7.63 11.03
CA GLN A 52 -3.31 7.67 9.63
C GLN A 52 -3.88 6.43 8.92
N SER A 53 -4.47 6.63 7.73
CA SER A 53 -4.93 5.52 6.88
C SER A 53 -3.73 4.68 6.38
N PRO A 54 -3.95 3.38 6.11
CA PRO A 54 -2.89 2.50 5.64
C PRO A 54 -2.44 2.89 4.23
N ASP A 55 -1.25 2.43 3.87
CA ASP A 55 -0.79 2.56 2.50
C ASP A 55 -1.62 1.70 1.55
N MET A 56 -1.75 2.20 0.35
CA MET A 56 -2.29 1.50 -0.80
C MET A 56 -1.17 1.16 -1.79
N GLY A 57 -1.46 0.25 -2.72
CA GLY A 57 -0.52 -0.10 -3.78
C GLY A 57 -0.85 -1.42 -4.44
N ILE A 58 0.19 -2.07 -4.98
CA ILE A 58 0.07 -3.31 -5.72
C ILE A 58 1.07 -4.33 -5.17
N LEU A 59 0.64 -5.58 -5.05
CA LEU A 59 1.46 -6.74 -4.72
C LEU A 59 1.29 -7.78 -5.84
N ASP A 60 2.31 -7.95 -6.69
CA ASP A 60 2.29 -8.85 -7.87
C ASP A 60 1.03 -8.72 -8.73
N GLY A 61 0.61 -7.48 -9.03
CA GLY A 61 -0.56 -7.21 -9.86
C GLY A 61 -1.89 -7.24 -9.12
N TYR A 62 -1.91 -7.55 -7.82
CA TYR A 62 -3.10 -7.49 -6.97
C TYR A 62 -3.11 -6.18 -6.18
N ARG A 63 -4.29 -5.57 -6.09
CA ARG A 63 -4.46 -4.32 -5.36
C ARG A 63 -4.45 -4.57 -3.85
N VAL A 64 -3.58 -3.87 -3.13
CA VAL A 64 -3.59 -3.81 -1.66
C VAL A 64 -4.62 -2.77 -1.24
N VAL A 65 -5.65 -3.20 -0.50
CA VAL A 65 -6.81 -2.37 -0.10
C VAL A 65 -6.81 -2.02 1.37
N ASP A 66 -6.10 -2.78 2.19
CA ASP A 66 -5.93 -2.51 3.62
C ASP A 66 -4.62 -3.10 4.14
N VAL A 67 -4.04 -2.46 5.14
CA VAL A 67 -2.83 -2.92 5.83
C VAL A 67 -2.97 -2.70 7.33
N GLN A 68 -2.97 -3.79 8.10
CA GLN A 68 -3.17 -3.76 9.55
C GLN A 68 -1.97 -4.35 10.28
N ILE A 69 -1.67 -3.84 11.48
CA ILE A 69 -0.61 -4.38 12.34
C ILE A 69 -1.17 -4.93 13.64
N LYS A 70 -0.76 -6.13 13.99
CA LYS A 70 -1.09 -6.74 15.28
C LYS A 70 0.08 -7.53 15.83
N ASN A 71 0.52 -7.17 17.05
CA ASN A 71 1.66 -7.83 17.72
C ASN A 71 2.94 -7.90 16.87
N GLY A 72 3.23 -6.83 16.10
CA GLY A 72 4.41 -6.77 15.23
C GLY A 72 4.27 -7.50 13.89
N VAL A 73 3.15 -8.18 13.64
CA VAL A 73 2.85 -8.84 12.36
C VAL A 73 1.97 -7.93 11.52
N ILE A 74 2.38 -7.68 10.27
CA ILE A 74 1.64 -6.84 9.33
C ILE A 74 0.90 -7.74 8.34
N THR A 75 -0.42 -7.54 8.28
CA THR A 75 -1.34 -8.23 7.37
C THR A 75 -1.75 -7.28 6.26
N HIS A 76 -1.63 -7.73 5.02
CA HIS A 76 -2.02 -7.00 3.82
C HIS A 76 -3.28 -7.65 3.25
N THR A 77 -4.37 -6.89 3.15
CA THR A 77 -5.59 -7.36 2.48
C THR A 77 -5.51 -6.99 1.01
N VAL A 78 -5.53 -8.00 0.14
CA VAL A 78 -5.45 -7.84 -1.31
C VAL A 78 -6.77 -8.21 -1.97
N ASP A 79 -7.19 -7.45 -2.97
CA ASP A 79 -8.38 -7.70 -3.77
C ASP A 79 -8.00 -8.45 -5.05
N ILE A 80 -8.58 -9.65 -5.23
CA ILE A 80 -8.35 -10.48 -6.42
C ILE A 80 -9.37 -10.24 -7.53
N SER A 81 -10.44 -9.47 -7.26
CA SER A 81 -11.51 -9.20 -8.24
C SER A 81 -11.15 -8.11 -9.24
N ALA A 82 -10.14 -7.31 -8.95
CA ALA A 82 -9.77 -6.17 -9.78
C ALA A 82 -8.94 -6.61 -10.99
N ASP A 83 -9.55 -6.60 -12.17
CA ASP A 83 -8.84 -6.60 -13.46
C ASP A 83 -8.12 -5.25 -13.72
N ASP A 84 -7.87 -4.47 -12.67
CA ASP A 84 -7.32 -3.12 -12.74
C ASP A 84 -5.78 -3.10 -12.79
N CYS A 85 -5.23 -3.66 -13.85
CA CYS A 85 -3.84 -3.41 -14.26
C CYS A 85 -3.59 -1.94 -14.70
N CYS A 86 -4.59 -1.04 -14.69
CA CYS A 86 -4.56 0.22 -15.44
C CYS A 86 -4.62 1.52 -14.62
N ILE A 87 -4.52 1.55 -13.29
CA ILE A 87 -4.76 2.78 -12.50
C ILE A 87 -3.50 3.39 -11.85
N MET A 88 -2.30 3.00 -12.25
CA MET A 88 -1.10 3.71 -11.80
C MET A 88 -0.42 4.41 -12.99
N GLY A 89 -0.75 5.73 -13.13
CA GLY A 89 0.08 6.71 -13.81
C GLY A 89 0.30 6.50 -15.29
N LYS A 90 -0.55 7.09 -16.13
CA LYS A 90 -0.10 7.57 -17.44
C LYS A 90 0.88 8.72 -17.19
N GLU A 91 2.13 8.43 -16.95
CA GLU A 91 3.20 9.39 -17.28
C GLU A 91 3.45 9.30 -18.78
N GLU A 92 3.26 10.47 -19.41
CA GLU A 92 3.32 10.69 -20.83
C GLU A 92 4.69 10.31 -21.38
N ALA A 93 4.78 9.21 -22.12
CA ALA A 93 5.80 9.04 -23.13
C ALA A 93 5.18 9.45 -24.46
N GLN A 94 5.25 10.75 -24.78
CA GLN A 94 5.03 11.24 -26.13
C GLN A 94 6.16 10.72 -27.01
N THR A 95 5.86 9.74 -27.83
CA THR A 95 6.62 9.50 -29.05
C THR A 95 5.63 9.18 -30.15
N GLU A 96 5.32 10.20 -30.96
CA GLU A 96 4.57 10.04 -32.19
C GLU A 96 5.37 9.15 -33.15
N LYS A 97 4.78 8.02 -33.54
CA LYS A 97 5.02 7.41 -34.86
C LYS A 97 3.70 6.90 -35.41
N LYS A 98 3.19 7.63 -36.36
CA LYS A 98 2.14 7.19 -37.30
C LYS A 98 2.70 6.02 -38.13
N THR A 99 2.03 4.93 -38.17
CA THR A 99 1.90 4.08 -39.39
C THR A 99 0.66 3.18 -39.24
N ASP A 100 -0.11 3.20 -40.29
CA ASP A 100 -1.31 2.42 -40.68
C ASP A 100 -1.78 1.21 -39.85
N GLY A 101 -3.02 1.34 -39.40
CA GLY A 101 -4.09 0.36 -39.52
C GLY A 101 -3.84 -1.08 -39.06
N GLN A 102 -3.85 -1.33 -37.73
CA GLN A 102 -4.45 -2.54 -37.15
C GLN A 102 -4.48 -2.35 -35.63
N ILE A 103 -5.71 -2.25 -35.07
CA ILE A 103 -5.89 -2.28 -33.61
C ILE A 103 -5.65 -3.75 -33.19
N ILE A 104 -4.42 -4.05 -32.87
CA ILE A 104 -4.11 -5.27 -32.11
C ILE A 104 -4.32 -4.86 -30.65
N GLY A 105 -5.38 -5.37 -30.02
CA GLY A 105 -5.56 -5.29 -28.60
C GLY A 105 -4.29 -5.82 -27.92
N MET A 106 -3.53 -4.94 -27.28
CA MET A 106 -2.50 -5.37 -26.35
C MET A 106 -3.22 -5.96 -25.15
N GLU A 107 -3.44 -7.26 -25.18
CA GLU A 107 -3.70 -8.04 -23.98
C GLU A 107 -2.50 -7.82 -23.05
N CYS A 108 -2.72 -7.08 -21.98
CA CYS A 108 -1.78 -7.00 -20.87
C CYS A 108 -1.83 -8.33 -20.14
N ALA A 109 -1.19 -9.35 -20.72
CA ALA A 109 -1.01 -10.65 -20.08
C ALA A 109 0.16 -10.54 -19.10
N SER A 110 -0.02 -9.81 -18.00
CA SER A 110 0.72 -10.13 -16.79
C SER A 110 0.03 -11.34 -16.18
N GLU A 111 0.62 -12.54 -16.34
CA GLU A 111 0.22 -13.70 -15.55
C GLU A 111 0.31 -13.28 -14.08
N LYS A 112 -0.87 -13.10 -13.44
CA LYS A 112 -0.93 -12.82 -12.01
C LYS A 112 -0.29 -14.01 -11.29
N ALA A 113 0.71 -13.74 -10.46
CA ALA A 113 1.37 -14.79 -9.70
C ALA A 113 0.36 -15.47 -8.75
N GLU A 114 0.53 -16.78 -8.55
CA GLU A 114 -0.26 -17.51 -7.56
C GLU A 114 0.14 -17.05 -6.15
N LEU A 115 -0.80 -16.50 -5.39
CA LEU A 115 -0.55 -16.05 -4.02
C LEU A 115 -0.56 -17.24 -3.06
N ALA A 116 0.60 -17.74 -2.69
CA ALA A 116 0.75 -18.87 -1.75
C ALA A 116 1.95 -18.67 -0.82
N ALA A 117 1.93 -19.31 0.34
CA ALA A 117 3.05 -19.28 1.27
C ALA A 117 4.34 -19.81 0.59
N GLY A 118 5.44 -19.09 0.76
CA GLY A 118 6.74 -19.38 0.16
C GLY A 118 6.95 -18.79 -1.24
N VAL A 119 5.96 -18.12 -1.81
CA VAL A 119 6.10 -17.40 -3.10
C VAL A 119 6.80 -16.07 -2.87
N HIS A 120 7.73 -15.74 -3.76
CA HIS A 120 8.41 -14.44 -3.80
C HIS A 120 7.57 -13.45 -4.59
N VAL A 121 7.37 -12.25 -4.04
CA VAL A 121 6.46 -11.23 -4.59
C VAL A 121 7.12 -9.86 -4.63
N HIS A 122 6.70 -9.07 -5.63
CA HIS A 122 7.10 -7.67 -5.77
C HIS A 122 5.98 -6.73 -5.32
N GLY A 123 6.29 -5.83 -4.39
CA GLY A 123 5.37 -4.82 -3.88
C GLY A 123 5.72 -3.42 -4.38
N LYS A 124 4.68 -2.65 -4.73
CA LYS A 124 4.79 -1.26 -5.15
C LYS A 124 3.77 -0.40 -4.41
N ILE A 125 4.27 0.65 -3.73
CA ILE A 125 3.47 1.60 -2.96
C ILE A 125 2.82 2.63 -3.89
N ASP A 126 1.56 3.01 -3.62
CA ASP A 126 0.98 4.24 -4.14
C ASP A 126 1.67 5.44 -3.48
N TRP A 127 2.68 5.97 -4.17
CA TRP A 127 3.46 7.08 -3.66
C TRP A 127 2.65 8.35 -3.42
N GLN A 128 1.64 8.63 -4.24
CA GLN A 128 0.83 9.83 -4.08
C GLN A 128 0.01 9.76 -2.80
N HIS A 129 -0.61 8.61 -2.53
CA HIS A 129 -1.35 8.35 -1.31
C HIS A 129 -0.42 8.42 -0.07
N ARG A 130 0.72 7.73 -0.11
CA ARG A 130 1.74 7.78 0.95
C ARG A 130 2.19 9.20 1.24
N PHE A 131 2.58 9.95 0.22
CA PHE A 131 3.11 11.30 0.35
C PHE A 131 2.06 12.27 0.90
N TYR A 132 0.81 12.14 0.45
CA TYR A 132 -0.31 12.89 1.03
C TYR A 132 -0.45 12.62 2.53
N ASN A 133 -0.47 11.36 2.95
CA ASN A 133 -0.56 10.99 4.36
C ASN A 133 0.61 11.54 5.18
N MET A 134 1.84 11.47 4.67
CA MET A 134 3.03 12.06 5.32
C MET A 134 2.91 13.57 5.50
N GLN A 135 2.39 14.30 4.52
CA GLN A 135 2.16 15.74 4.60
C GLN A 135 1.10 16.09 5.65
N GLN A 136 -0.02 15.38 5.65
CA GLN A 136 -1.10 15.60 6.62
C GLN A 136 -0.64 15.30 8.04
N HIS A 137 0.05 14.18 8.24
CA HIS A 137 0.61 13.80 9.55
C HIS A 137 1.60 14.86 10.06
N SER A 138 2.52 15.31 9.23
CA SER A 138 3.49 16.34 9.59
C SER A 138 2.79 17.70 9.85
N GLY A 139 1.80 18.05 9.04
CA GLY A 139 1.00 19.28 9.21
C GLY A 139 0.26 19.29 10.54
N GLU A 140 -0.33 18.14 10.92
CA GLU A 140 -0.99 17.98 12.20
C GLU A 140 -0.01 18.22 13.37
N HIS A 141 1.14 17.56 13.37
CA HIS A 141 2.14 17.74 14.43
C HIS A 141 2.62 19.19 14.56
N ILE A 142 2.82 19.88 13.44
CA ILE A 142 3.19 21.31 13.45
C ILE A 142 2.05 22.14 14.06
N PHE A 143 0.81 21.92 13.64
CA PHE A 143 -0.36 22.64 14.12
C PHE A 143 -0.59 22.41 15.62
N SER A 144 -0.63 21.14 16.05
CA SER A 144 -0.81 20.78 17.45
C SER A 144 0.32 21.31 18.34
N GLY A 145 1.55 21.28 17.86
CA GLY A 145 2.71 21.86 18.57
C GLY A 145 2.59 23.39 18.76
N ILE A 146 2.10 24.11 17.76
CA ILE A 146 1.84 25.56 17.86
C ILE A 146 0.71 25.85 18.86
N VAL A 147 -0.40 25.10 18.79
CA VAL A 147 -1.56 25.24 19.67
C VAL A 147 -1.16 24.95 21.12
N HIS A 148 -0.45 23.87 21.36
CA HIS A 148 0.06 23.52 22.68
C HIS A 148 0.96 24.62 23.23
N ARG A 149 1.94 25.07 22.46
CA ARG A 149 2.88 26.12 22.87
C ARG A 149 2.19 27.45 23.20
N ARG A 150 1.16 27.81 22.41
CA ARG A 150 0.52 29.14 22.54
C ARG A 150 -0.62 29.16 23.56
N PHE A 151 -1.35 28.07 23.70
CA PHE A 151 -2.60 28.02 24.49
C PHE A 151 -2.56 26.95 25.59
N GLY A 152 -1.56 26.07 25.62
CA GLY A 152 -1.47 24.98 26.60
C GLY A 152 -2.48 23.87 26.38
N PHE A 153 -3.11 23.78 25.18
CA PHE A 153 -4.06 22.74 24.88
C PHE A 153 -3.34 21.49 24.41
N GLU A 154 -3.76 20.34 24.93
CA GLU A 154 -3.27 19.02 24.51
C GLU A 154 -4.03 18.53 23.29
N ASN A 155 -3.33 17.79 22.41
CA ASN A 155 -4.00 17.07 21.33
C ASN A 155 -4.73 15.85 21.92
N VAL A 156 -6.04 15.77 21.68
CA VAL A 156 -6.90 14.70 22.20
C VAL A 156 -7.16 13.59 21.18
N GLY A 157 -6.72 13.76 19.94
CA GLY A 157 -6.85 12.77 18.87
C GLY A 157 -6.62 13.39 17.50
N PHE A 158 -6.30 12.51 16.55
CA PHE A 158 -6.09 12.82 15.16
C PHE A 158 -6.68 11.71 14.30
N HIS A 159 -7.30 12.07 13.22
CA HIS A 159 -7.80 11.13 12.22
C HIS A 159 -7.73 11.76 10.85
N LEU A 160 -7.03 11.10 9.92
CA LEU A 160 -7.05 11.46 8.51
C LEU A 160 -8.32 10.88 7.86
N SER A 161 -9.10 11.76 7.23
CA SER A 161 -10.27 11.37 6.45
C SER A 161 -9.91 11.36 4.97
N ASP A 162 -10.35 10.35 4.25
CA ASP A 162 -10.17 10.23 2.80
C ASP A 162 -11.10 11.16 2.00
N SER A 163 -11.97 11.92 2.70
CA SER A 163 -12.91 12.86 2.08
C SER A 163 -12.44 14.30 2.26
N VAL A 164 -12.06 14.93 1.17
CA VAL A 164 -12.00 16.38 1.01
C VAL A 164 -13.22 16.84 0.25
#